data_6425318ec7f76d10c16618fe6a4fff32
#
_entry.id   6425318ec7f76d10c16618fe6a4fff32
#
_cell.length_a   1.000
_cell.length_b   1.000
_cell.length_c   1.000
_cell.angle_alpha   90.00
_cell.angle_beta   90.00
_cell.angle_gamma   90.00
#
_symmetry.space_group_name_H-M   'P 1'
#
loop_
_entity.id
_entity.type
_entity.pdbx_description
1 polymer ?
#
loop_
_entity_poly.entity_id
_entity_poly.type
_entity_poly.pdbx_seq_one_letter_code
_entity_poly.pdbx_strand_id
1 'polypeptide(L)'
;MFPMFNERSVTPLGNIDEKHTAQLYANLFLNQKENLKPLIDYTSVLYGFDGNDREDLPAELSRAGWKNIFPNADDPNQRIKNIADKNFGSFDCNLVIFPNSIGFSASDLKKTLDLLTIESEAVIIGKSINGGVSFIGFNYFNQELIQEVDWSGLIYDSLLRKVNKYDNYVYVRDNSLIVNSERDFKLLYTELSKRESLSYCSQQMHEKFTHIFIEYKELLK
;
A
#
# COMPACT_ATOMS: atom_id res chain seq x y z
N MET A 1 4.88 5.00 -2.25
CA MET A 1 4.91 6.18 -1.34
C MET A 1 5.10 5.65 0.06
N PHE A 2 5.98 6.22 0.86
CA PHE A 2 6.03 5.93 2.30
C PHE A 2 4.93 6.75 2.97
N PRO A 3 4.25 6.20 4.01
CA PRO A 3 3.24 6.98 4.72
C PRO A 3 3.93 8.20 5.35
N MET A 4 3.42 9.38 5.06
CA MET A 4 3.87 10.63 5.66
C MET A 4 2.82 11.00 6.70
N PHE A 5 3.20 10.99 7.97
CA PHE A 5 2.32 11.32 9.08
C PHE A 5 2.53 12.77 9.57
N ASN A 6 3.57 13.41 9.10
CA ASN A 6 3.85 14.80 9.44
C ASN A 6 3.13 15.74 8.46
N GLU A 7 2.23 16.56 8.96
CA GLU A 7 1.49 17.57 8.18
C GLU A 7 2.43 18.48 7.37
N ARG A 8 3.63 18.76 7.89
CA ARG A 8 4.62 19.63 7.22
C ARG A 8 5.32 18.97 6.02
N SER A 9 5.22 17.66 5.91
CA SER A 9 5.87 16.87 4.84
C SER A 9 4.89 16.41 3.77
N VAL A 10 3.58 16.58 4.00
CA VAL A 10 2.53 16.12 3.09
C VAL A 10 2.18 17.20 2.09
N THR A 11 2.17 16.85 0.82
CA THR A 11 1.61 17.71 -0.23
C THR A 11 0.08 17.59 -0.21
N PRO A 12 -0.66 18.71 -0.17
CA PRO A 12 -2.12 18.73 -0.24
C PRO A 12 -2.65 17.94 -1.43
N LEU A 13 -3.75 17.25 -1.24
CA LEU A 13 -4.43 16.47 -2.27
C LEU A 13 -5.45 17.35 -3.03
N GLY A 14 -4.96 18.20 -3.93
CA GLY A 14 -5.82 19.18 -4.60
C GLY A 14 -6.38 20.21 -3.63
N ASN A 15 -7.69 20.23 -3.44
CA ASN A 15 -8.37 21.12 -2.50
C ASN A 15 -8.47 20.58 -1.06
N ILE A 16 -7.89 19.40 -0.78
CA ILE A 16 -7.80 18.85 0.58
C ILE A 16 -6.51 19.35 1.21
N ASP A 17 -6.60 20.03 2.34
CA ASP A 17 -5.45 20.61 3.02
C ASP A 17 -4.44 19.56 3.53
N GLU A 18 -3.27 20.03 3.96
CA GLU A 18 -2.17 19.19 4.43
C GLU A 18 -2.57 18.32 5.62
N LYS A 19 -3.30 18.89 6.57
CA LYS A 19 -3.75 18.20 7.79
C LYS A 19 -4.67 17.03 7.46
N HIS A 20 -5.71 17.26 6.66
CA HIS A 20 -6.66 16.21 6.29
C HIS A 20 -6.06 15.22 5.29
N THR A 21 -5.11 15.66 4.46
CA THR A 21 -4.33 14.75 3.60
C THR A 21 -3.47 13.80 4.43
N ALA A 22 -2.76 14.31 5.45
CA ALA A 22 -1.98 13.47 6.37
C ALA A 22 -2.89 12.50 7.13
N GLN A 23 -4.03 12.97 7.63
CA GLN A 23 -5.02 12.13 8.33
C GLN A 23 -5.61 11.05 7.40
N LEU A 24 -5.87 11.38 6.15
CA LEU A 24 -6.34 10.43 5.14
C LEU A 24 -5.32 9.30 4.93
N TYR A 25 -4.05 9.64 4.72
CA TYR A 25 -2.99 8.65 4.55
C TYR A 25 -2.76 7.81 5.81
N ALA A 26 -2.84 8.41 6.99
CA ALA A 26 -2.79 7.69 8.25
C ALA A 26 -3.95 6.68 8.37
N ASN A 27 -5.17 7.08 8.00
CA ASN A 27 -6.33 6.19 8.02
C ASN A 27 -6.19 5.03 7.01
N LEU A 28 -5.71 5.29 5.80
CA LEU A 28 -5.44 4.23 4.80
C LEU A 28 -4.42 3.21 5.34
N PHE A 29 -3.33 3.69 5.93
CA PHE A 29 -2.32 2.84 6.53
C PHE A 29 -2.85 2.03 7.73
N LEU A 30 -3.63 2.65 8.62
CA LEU A 30 -4.25 1.96 9.77
C LEU A 30 -5.22 0.88 9.31
N ASN A 31 -5.99 1.15 8.25
CA ASN A 31 -6.88 0.15 7.64
C ASN A 31 -6.09 -1.07 7.12
N GLN A 32 -4.97 -0.84 6.44
CA GLN A 32 -4.10 -1.95 6.01
C GLN A 32 -3.54 -2.73 7.19
N LYS A 33 -3.12 -2.03 8.27
CA LYS A 33 -2.64 -2.66 9.49
C LYS A 33 -3.70 -3.59 10.10
N GLU A 34 -4.97 -3.17 10.14
CA GLU A 34 -6.07 -4.03 10.60
C GLU A 34 -6.20 -5.29 9.74
N ASN A 35 -6.13 -5.15 8.41
CA ASN A 35 -6.21 -6.26 7.46
C ASN A 35 -5.00 -7.21 7.52
N LEU A 36 -3.82 -6.70 7.87
CA LEU A 36 -2.61 -7.52 8.02
C LEU A 36 -2.55 -8.24 9.37
N LYS A 37 -3.24 -7.75 10.40
CA LYS A 37 -3.19 -8.34 11.75
C LYS A 37 -3.49 -9.84 11.80
N PRO A 38 -4.48 -10.39 11.08
CA PRO A 38 -4.73 -11.84 11.08
C PRO A 38 -3.63 -12.68 10.42
N LEU A 39 -2.70 -12.05 9.69
CA LEU A 39 -1.63 -12.73 8.96
C LEU A 39 -0.30 -12.78 9.74
N ILE A 40 -0.22 -12.14 10.91
CA ILE A 40 1.02 -12.03 11.70
C ILE A 40 1.61 -13.41 12.06
N ASP A 41 0.77 -14.40 12.33
CA ASP A 41 1.22 -15.74 12.70
C ASP A 41 1.82 -16.52 11.52
N TYR A 42 1.61 -16.03 10.29
CA TYR A 42 2.06 -16.67 9.04
C TYR A 42 3.12 -15.88 8.29
N THR A 43 3.34 -14.61 8.68
CA THR A 43 4.17 -13.68 7.91
C THR A 43 5.03 -12.80 8.81
N SER A 44 6.17 -12.37 8.27
CA SER A 44 6.93 -11.26 8.86
C SER A 44 6.49 -9.96 8.21
N VAL A 45 5.96 -9.03 8.99
CA VAL A 45 5.54 -7.72 8.48
C VAL A 45 6.59 -6.66 8.79
N LEU A 46 7.07 -6.01 7.72
CA LEU A 46 8.01 -4.90 7.81
C LEU A 46 7.30 -3.61 7.38
N TYR A 47 7.25 -2.63 8.26
CA TYR A 47 6.75 -1.30 7.91
C TYR A 47 7.91 -0.37 7.55
N GLY A 48 7.90 0.12 6.32
CA GLY A 48 8.84 1.13 5.85
C GLY A 48 8.27 2.52 6.09
N PHE A 49 8.98 3.36 6.86
CA PHE A 49 8.63 4.75 7.11
C PHE A 49 9.70 5.68 6.55
N ASP A 50 9.35 6.94 6.33
CA ASP A 50 10.35 7.99 6.12
C ASP A 50 11.20 8.17 7.39
N GLY A 51 12.49 8.39 7.24
CA GLY A 51 13.38 8.63 8.37
C GLY A 51 12.99 9.87 9.18
N ASN A 52 12.39 10.85 8.52
CA ASN A 52 11.90 12.08 9.14
C ASN A 52 10.65 11.87 10.00
N ASP A 53 9.88 10.80 9.75
CA ASP A 53 8.66 10.47 10.51
C ASP A 53 8.95 9.72 11.81
N ARG A 54 10.21 9.42 12.13
CA ARG A 54 10.57 8.57 13.27
C ARG A 54 10.03 9.09 14.61
N GLU A 55 10.04 10.40 14.81
CA GLU A 55 9.60 11.07 16.03
C GLU A 55 8.09 11.37 16.04
N ASP A 56 7.49 11.42 14.85
CA ASP A 56 6.07 11.81 14.65
C ASP A 56 5.13 10.61 14.46
N LEU A 57 5.65 9.37 14.57
CA LEU A 57 4.80 8.18 14.41
C LEU A 57 3.69 8.15 15.46
N PRO A 58 2.41 7.99 15.05
CA PRO A 58 1.31 7.78 15.98
C PRO A 58 1.60 6.62 16.94
N ALA A 59 1.22 6.78 18.21
CA ALA A 59 1.49 5.78 19.26
C ALA A 59 0.93 4.39 18.91
N GLU A 60 -0.16 4.33 18.15
CA GLU A 60 -0.76 3.09 17.65
C GLU A 60 0.17 2.35 16.67
N LEU A 61 1.02 3.06 15.96
CA LEU A 61 1.96 2.48 15.00
C LEU A 61 3.27 2.05 15.68
N SER A 62 3.69 2.74 16.74
CA SER A 62 4.90 2.43 17.47
C SER A 62 4.75 1.21 18.42
N ARG A 63 3.52 0.87 18.83
CA ARG A 63 3.20 -0.22 19.76
C ARG A 63 2.91 -1.57 19.12
N ALA A 64 2.79 -1.63 17.82
CA ALA A 64 2.54 -2.89 17.14
C ALA A 64 3.83 -3.72 17.14
N GLY A 65 3.85 -4.92 17.68
CA GLY A 65 5.01 -5.84 17.73
C GLY A 65 5.58 -6.21 16.33
N TRP A 66 5.52 -5.32 15.39
CA TRP A 66 5.93 -5.38 14.00
C TRP A 66 7.21 -4.59 13.83
N LYS A 67 8.04 -5.03 12.94
CA LYS A 67 9.35 -4.40 12.73
C LYS A 67 9.19 -3.14 11.89
N ASN A 68 9.41 -2.00 12.51
CA ASN A 68 9.52 -0.71 11.79
C ASN A 68 10.92 -0.57 11.21
N ILE A 69 11.01 -0.20 9.94
CA ILE A 69 12.26 0.06 9.23
C ILE A 69 12.25 1.48 8.67
N PHE A 70 13.38 2.16 8.84
CA PHE A 70 13.60 3.52 8.36
C PHE A 70 14.76 3.46 7.35
N PRO A 71 14.48 3.19 6.07
CA PRO A 71 15.51 3.14 5.07
C PRO A 71 16.14 4.52 4.88
N ASN A 72 17.46 4.57 4.93
CA ASN A 72 18.20 5.81 4.76
C ASN A 72 18.43 6.05 3.26
N ALA A 73 17.57 6.83 2.63
CA ALA A 73 17.75 7.36 1.28
C ALA A 73 16.75 8.50 1.06
N ASP A 74 17.15 9.53 0.34
CA ASP A 74 16.29 10.67 0.02
C ASP A 74 15.25 10.31 -1.06
N ASP A 75 15.62 9.46 -2.00
CA ASP A 75 14.75 8.99 -3.07
C ASP A 75 13.87 7.80 -2.61
N PRO A 76 12.52 7.90 -2.72
CA PRO A 76 11.59 6.80 -2.40
C PRO A 76 11.88 5.51 -3.16
N ASN A 77 12.32 5.60 -4.41
CA ASN A 77 12.75 4.46 -5.21
C ASN A 77 13.91 3.72 -4.55
N GLN A 78 14.95 4.45 -4.17
CA GLN A 78 16.13 3.87 -3.55
C GLN A 78 15.81 3.26 -2.18
N ARG A 79 14.84 3.81 -1.45
CA ARG A 79 14.38 3.23 -0.17
C ARG A 79 13.84 1.82 -0.36
N ILE A 80 12.95 1.61 -1.33
CA ILE A 80 12.38 0.28 -1.58
C ILE A 80 13.45 -0.69 -2.09
N LYS A 81 14.34 -0.24 -2.98
CA LYS A 81 15.49 -1.06 -3.45
C LYS A 81 16.38 -1.49 -2.29
N ASN A 82 16.71 -0.59 -1.37
CA ASN A 82 17.50 -0.89 -0.18
C ASN A 82 16.80 -1.89 0.77
N ILE A 83 15.47 -1.83 0.86
CA ILE A 83 14.69 -2.80 1.63
C ILE A 83 14.72 -4.17 0.93
N ALA A 84 14.52 -4.19 -0.38
CA ALA A 84 14.51 -5.39 -1.19
C ALA A 84 15.84 -6.14 -1.11
N ASP A 85 16.95 -5.45 -1.34
CA ASP A 85 18.29 -6.02 -1.30
C ASP A 85 18.63 -6.68 0.06
N LYS A 86 18.09 -6.12 1.16
CA LYS A 86 18.37 -6.62 2.51
C LYS A 86 17.44 -7.72 2.99
N ASN A 87 16.23 -7.80 2.46
CA ASN A 87 15.18 -8.62 3.05
C ASN A 87 14.57 -9.65 2.10
N PHE A 88 14.41 -9.34 0.80
CA PHE A 88 13.60 -10.17 -0.08
C PHE A 88 14.19 -11.56 -0.33
N GLY A 89 15.51 -11.67 -0.42
CA GLY A 89 16.17 -12.98 -0.55
C GLY A 89 16.12 -13.87 0.70
N SER A 90 15.57 -13.36 1.81
CA SER A 90 15.45 -14.12 3.07
C SER A 90 14.10 -14.81 3.25
N PHE A 91 13.17 -14.62 2.31
CA PHE A 91 11.81 -15.16 2.38
C PHE A 91 11.43 -15.82 1.04
N ASP A 92 10.68 -16.92 1.13
CA ASP A 92 10.18 -17.63 -0.06
C ASP A 92 9.20 -16.80 -0.88
N CYS A 93 8.41 -15.96 -0.20
CA CYS A 93 7.44 -15.05 -0.81
C CYS A 93 7.56 -13.66 -0.23
N ASN A 94 7.42 -12.66 -1.09
CA ASN A 94 7.45 -11.25 -0.72
C ASN A 94 6.22 -10.54 -1.25
N LEU A 95 5.61 -9.69 -0.42
CA LEU A 95 4.47 -8.87 -0.79
C LEU A 95 4.73 -7.42 -0.37
N VAL A 96 4.88 -6.54 -1.35
CA VAL A 96 5.02 -5.08 -1.14
C VAL A 96 3.65 -4.45 -1.29
N ILE A 97 3.13 -3.83 -0.23
CA ILE A 97 1.84 -3.15 -0.21
C ILE A 97 2.08 -1.64 -0.08
N PHE A 98 1.42 -0.86 -0.93
CA PHE A 98 1.52 0.61 -0.86
C PHE A 98 0.55 1.17 0.18
N PRO A 99 1.03 2.01 1.13
CA PRO A 99 0.26 2.42 2.30
C PRO A 99 -0.96 3.29 1.98
N ASN A 100 -1.00 3.91 0.82
CA ASN A 100 -2.09 4.73 0.33
C ASN A 100 -3.12 3.95 -0.51
N SER A 101 -3.18 2.64 -0.35
CA SER A 101 -4.13 1.76 -1.05
C SER A 101 -5.20 1.17 -0.12
N ILE A 102 -6.32 0.78 -0.71
CA ILE A 102 -7.46 0.15 -0.04
C ILE A 102 -8.19 -0.79 -1.02
N GLY A 103 -9.09 -1.64 -0.53
CA GLY A 103 -9.94 -2.50 -1.37
C GLY A 103 -9.53 -3.97 -1.38
N PHE A 104 -8.67 -4.40 -0.45
CA PHE A 104 -8.32 -5.81 -0.26
C PHE A 104 -8.42 -6.19 1.21
N SER A 105 -9.00 -7.34 1.47
CA SER A 105 -9.17 -7.91 2.81
C SER A 105 -7.99 -8.78 3.23
N ALA A 106 -7.95 -9.17 4.51
CA ALA A 106 -7.01 -10.19 5.00
C ALA A 106 -7.12 -11.51 4.22
N SER A 107 -8.35 -11.91 3.83
CA SER A 107 -8.57 -13.10 3.01
C SER A 107 -7.97 -12.99 1.62
N ASP A 108 -8.04 -11.80 1.00
CA ASP A 108 -7.45 -11.58 -0.33
C ASP A 108 -5.93 -11.61 -0.28
N LEU A 109 -5.34 -11.01 0.77
CA LEU A 109 -3.90 -11.06 0.99
C LEU A 109 -3.42 -12.48 1.27
N LYS A 110 -4.17 -13.25 2.09
CA LYS A 110 -3.87 -14.66 2.33
C LYS A 110 -3.89 -15.47 1.04
N LYS A 111 -4.95 -15.36 0.22
CA LYS A 111 -5.02 -16.03 -1.09
C LYS A 111 -3.88 -15.64 -2.02
N THR A 112 -3.43 -14.40 -1.95
CA THR A 112 -2.27 -13.92 -2.73
C THR A 112 -1.00 -14.63 -2.28
N LEU A 113 -0.76 -14.72 -0.98
CA LEU A 113 0.39 -15.45 -0.43
C LEU A 113 0.31 -16.95 -0.73
N ASP A 114 -0.86 -17.57 -0.55
CA ASP A 114 -1.07 -18.99 -0.86
C ASP A 114 -0.77 -19.27 -2.35
N LEU A 115 -1.17 -18.40 -3.27
CA LEU A 115 -0.87 -18.54 -4.70
C LEU A 115 0.63 -18.43 -4.98
N LEU A 116 1.34 -17.51 -4.33
CA LEU A 116 2.78 -17.38 -4.43
C LEU A 116 3.53 -18.61 -3.90
N THR A 117 2.96 -19.38 -2.98
CA THR A 117 3.61 -20.61 -2.46
C THR A 117 3.40 -21.83 -3.36
N ILE A 118 2.39 -21.81 -4.22
CA ILE A 118 2.04 -22.96 -5.10
C ILE A 118 2.76 -22.85 -6.43
N GLU A 119 2.84 -21.67 -7.01
CA GLU A 119 3.44 -21.42 -8.32
C GLU A 119 4.96 -21.22 -8.22
N SER A 120 5.67 -21.54 -9.28
CA SER A 120 7.08 -21.19 -9.44
C SER A 120 7.22 -19.89 -10.21
N GLU A 121 8.17 -19.03 -9.81
CA GLU A 121 8.50 -17.80 -10.54
C GLU A 121 7.27 -16.90 -10.83
N ALA A 122 6.40 -16.75 -9.82
CA ALA A 122 5.16 -15.98 -9.94
C ALA A 122 5.32 -14.52 -9.53
N VAL A 123 4.65 -13.65 -10.27
CA VAL A 123 4.42 -12.24 -9.91
C VAL A 123 2.93 -11.98 -9.83
N ILE A 124 2.47 -11.42 -8.73
CA ILE A 124 1.08 -11.02 -8.53
C ILE A 124 1.01 -9.50 -8.44
N ILE A 125 0.17 -8.89 -9.28
CA ILE A 125 0.01 -7.43 -9.31
C ILE A 125 -1.39 -7.06 -8.83
N GLY A 126 -1.49 -6.26 -7.78
CA GLY A 126 -2.73 -5.61 -7.35
C GLY A 126 -3.00 -4.40 -8.20
N LYS A 127 -3.85 -4.55 -9.21
CA LYS A 127 -4.25 -3.48 -10.11
C LYS A 127 -5.30 -2.59 -9.45
N SER A 128 -5.04 -1.29 -9.42
CA SER A 128 -5.98 -0.30 -8.94
C SER A 128 -6.96 0.13 -10.04
N ILE A 129 -8.21 0.41 -9.65
CA ILE A 129 -9.26 0.89 -10.56
C ILE A 129 -8.90 2.21 -11.26
N ASN A 130 -7.99 2.99 -10.72
CA ASN A 130 -7.47 4.23 -11.33
C ASN A 130 -6.17 4.02 -12.12
N GLY A 131 -5.78 2.77 -12.41
CA GLY A 131 -4.63 2.43 -13.25
C GLY A 131 -3.28 2.36 -12.52
N GLY A 132 -3.26 2.59 -11.20
CA GLY A 132 -2.08 2.39 -10.36
C GLY A 132 -1.88 0.93 -9.94
N VAL A 133 -0.91 0.71 -9.06
CA VAL A 133 -0.62 -0.59 -8.44
C VAL A 133 -0.70 -0.45 -6.93
N SER A 134 -1.55 -1.23 -6.29
CA SER A 134 -1.77 -1.22 -4.83
C SER A 134 -0.81 -2.14 -4.07
N PHE A 135 -0.40 -3.23 -4.70
CA PHE A 135 0.61 -4.14 -4.18
C PHE A 135 1.27 -4.92 -5.32
N ILE A 136 2.45 -5.46 -5.04
CA ILE A 136 3.14 -6.42 -5.89
C ILE A 136 3.68 -7.56 -5.02
N GLY A 137 3.39 -8.80 -5.42
CA GLY A 137 3.88 -10.01 -4.78
C GLY A 137 4.77 -10.81 -5.72
N PHE A 138 5.79 -11.49 -5.19
CA PHE A 138 6.65 -12.39 -5.93
C PHE A 138 7.27 -13.43 -5.01
N ASN A 139 7.52 -14.63 -5.56
CA ASN A 139 8.11 -15.77 -4.85
C ASN A 139 9.54 -16.07 -5.29
N TYR A 140 10.15 -15.19 -6.06
CA TYR A 140 11.56 -15.25 -6.40
C TYR A 140 12.15 -13.85 -6.34
N PHE A 141 13.45 -13.76 -6.07
CA PHE A 141 14.14 -12.48 -6.05
C PHE A 141 14.82 -12.24 -7.39
N ASN A 142 14.22 -11.37 -8.21
CA ASN A 142 14.83 -10.89 -9.44
C ASN A 142 15.36 -9.47 -9.22
N GLN A 143 16.68 -9.36 -9.03
CA GLN A 143 17.35 -8.10 -8.76
C GLN A 143 17.22 -7.12 -9.93
N GLU A 144 17.27 -7.59 -11.17
CA GLU A 144 17.14 -6.73 -12.36
C GLU A 144 15.75 -6.11 -12.41
N LEU A 145 14.70 -6.91 -12.22
CA LEU A 145 13.33 -6.41 -12.16
C LEU A 145 13.15 -5.36 -11.06
N ILE A 146 13.66 -5.63 -9.86
CA ILE A 146 13.59 -4.70 -8.72
C ILE A 146 14.30 -3.38 -9.04
N GLN A 147 15.43 -3.41 -9.73
CA GLN A 147 16.18 -2.22 -10.11
C GLN A 147 15.53 -1.44 -11.26
N GLU A 148 14.87 -2.11 -12.21
CA GLU A 148 14.18 -1.48 -13.33
C GLU A 148 12.84 -0.82 -12.95
N VAL A 149 12.20 -1.29 -11.87
CA VAL A 149 10.90 -0.77 -11.45
C VAL A 149 11.03 0.63 -10.84
N ASP A 150 10.18 1.54 -11.31
CA ASP A 150 9.99 2.84 -10.67
C ASP A 150 8.96 2.71 -9.53
N TRP A 151 9.46 2.57 -8.31
CA TRP A 151 8.64 2.37 -7.11
C TRP A 151 7.96 3.65 -6.60
N SER A 152 8.32 4.82 -7.12
CA SER A 152 7.76 6.09 -6.68
C SER A 152 6.36 6.37 -7.24
N GLY A 153 6.02 5.74 -8.37
CA GLY A 153 4.74 5.96 -9.05
C GLY A 153 4.37 4.80 -9.97
N LEU A 154 4.02 3.64 -9.39
CA LEU A 154 3.70 2.45 -10.16
C LEU A 154 2.41 2.61 -10.96
N ILE A 155 2.55 2.61 -12.28
CA ILE A 155 1.46 2.51 -13.26
C ILE A 155 1.39 1.05 -13.72
N TYR A 156 0.20 0.46 -13.65
CA TYR A 156 -0.04 -0.96 -13.96
C TYR A 156 0.53 -1.37 -15.33
N ASP A 157 0.18 -0.66 -16.40
CA ASP A 157 0.62 -1.01 -17.76
C ASP A 157 2.15 -0.93 -17.94
N SER A 158 2.79 0.00 -17.23
CA SER A 158 4.25 0.13 -17.23
C SER A 158 4.93 -1.01 -16.50
N LEU A 159 4.40 -1.37 -15.33
CA LEU A 159 4.89 -2.49 -14.55
C LEU A 159 4.72 -3.81 -15.31
N LEU A 160 3.53 -4.05 -15.87
CA LEU A 160 3.24 -5.28 -16.62
C LEU A 160 4.20 -5.46 -17.79
N ARG A 161 4.52 -4.40 -18.54
CA ARG A 161 5.52 -4.46 -19.63
C ARG A 161 6.92 -4.83 -19.14
N LYS A 162 7.31 -4.40 -17.94
CA LYS A 162 8.60 -4.76 -17.36
C LYS A 162 8.62 -6.21 -16.89
N VAL A 163 7.59 -6.62 -16.17
CA VAL A 163 7.46 -7.99 -15.67
C VAL A 163 7.45 -9.01 -16.82
N ASN A 164 6.75 -8.70 -17.92
CA ASN A 164 6.68 -9.59 -19.11
C ASN A 164 8.00 -9.73 -19.90
N LYS A 165 9.06 -9.03 -19.53
CA LYS A 165 10.39 -9.29 -20.11
C LYS A 165 11.05 -10.53 -19.53
N TYR A 166 10.56 -11.00 -18.40
CA TYR A 166 11.11 -12.15 -17.67
C TYR A 166 10.14 -13.33 -17.80
N ASP A 167 10.69 -14.53 -17.73
CA ASP A 167 9.91 -15.78 -17.82
C ASP A 167 9.28 -16.09 -16.46
N ASN A 168 8.11 -15.48 -16.21
CA ASN A 168 7.38 -15.65 -14.97
C ASN A 168 5.86 -15.69 -15.20
N TYR A 169 5.16 -16.34 -14.29
CA TYR A 169 3.70 -16.35 -14.27
C TYR A 169 3.17 -15.04 -13.67
N VAL A 170 2.32 -14.34 -14.43
CA VAL A 170 1.76 -13.06 -13.99
C VAL A 170 0.28 -13.21 -13.66
N TYR A 171 -0.07 -12.94 -12.42
CA TYR A 171 -1.46 -12.90 -11.94
C TYR A 171 -1.85 -11.47 -11.62
N VAL A 172 -3.08 -11.10 -11.97
CA VAL A 172 -3.63 -9.78 -11.68
C VAL A 172 -4.79 -9.90 -10.71
N ARG A 173 -4.76 -9.08 -9.67
CA ARG A 173 -5.86 -8.87 -8.74
C ARG A 173 -6.42 -7.47 -8.97
N ASP A 174 -7.67 -7.41 -9.38
CA ASP A 174 -8.42 -6.16 -9.57
C ASP A 174 -9.15 -5.76 -8.27
N ASN A 175 -9.81 -4.60 -8.30
CA ASN A 175 -10.71 -4.06 -7.27
C ASN A 175 -10.03 -3.37 -6.08
N SER A 176 -8.79 -2.97 -6.19
CA SER A 176 -8.17 -2.06 -5.23
C SER A 176 -8.22 -0.61 -5.74
N LEU A 177 -7.99 0.32 -4.82
CA LEU A 177 -7.83 1.74 -5.13
C LEU A 177 -6.55 2.26 -4.48
N ILE A 178 -5.76 3.02 -5.24
CA ILE A 178 -4.64 3.80 -4.71
C ILE A 178 -5.03 5.28 -4.70
N VAL A 179 -4.75 5.99 -3.61
CA VAL A 179 -5.18 7.38 -3.42
C VAL A 179 -4.00 8.31 -3.54
N ASN A 180 -3.92 9.06 -4.65
CA ASN A 180 -2.84 9.99 -4.95
C ASN A 180 -3.33 11.37 -5.40
N SER A 181 -4.63 11.56 -5.55
CA SER A 181 -5.23 12.79 -6.07
C SER A 181 -6.60 13.06 -5.48
N GLU A 182 -7.11 14.29 -5.63
CA GLU A 182 -8.49 14.63 -5.28
C GLU A 182 -9.52 13.75 -6.02
N ARG A 183 -9.24 13.40 -7.28
CA ARG A 183 -10.09 12.46 -8.02
C ARG A 183 -10.16 11.09 -7.33
N ASP A 184 -9.04 10.60 -6.82
CA ASP A 184 -9.00 9.32 -6.12
C ASP A 184 -9.70 9.39 -4.77
N PHE A 185 -9.70 10.55 -4.10
CA PHE A 185 -10.49 10.79 -2.90
C PHE A 185 -12.00 10.67 -3.17
N LYS A 186 -12.48 11.17 -4.31
CA LYS A 186 -13.88 10.99 -4.74
C LYS A 186 -14.20 9.52 -5.03
N LEU A 187 -13.26 8.81 -5.66
CA LEU A 187 -13.38 7.36 -5.86
C LEU A 187 -13.39 6.61 -4.53
N LEU A 188 -12.56 7.01 -3.57
CA LEU A 188 -12.53 6.41 -2.23
C LEU A 188 -13.89 6.54 -1.53
N TYR A 189 -14.51 7.72 -1.58
CA TYR A 189 -15.87 7.92 -1.06
C TYR A 189 -16.87 6.97 -1.72
N THR A 190 -16.82 6.85 -3.05
CA THR A 190 -17.69 5.94 -3.81
C THR A 190 -17.47 4.48 -3.42
N GLU A 191 -16.21 4.05 -3.30
CA GLU A 191 -15.86 2.67 -2.93
C GLU A 191 -16.30 2.34 -1.49
N LEU A 192 -16.05 3.26 -0.54
CA LEU A 192 -16.44 3.06 0.85
C LEU A 192 -17.96 3.17 1.08
N SER A 193 -18.71 3.74 0.14
CA SER A 193 -20.19 3.77 0.19
C SER A 193 -20.82 2.44 -0.22
N LYS A 194 -20.06 1.52 -0.80
CA LYS A 194 -20.54 0.19 -1.18
C LYS A 194 -20.59 -0.73 0.03
N ARG A 195 -21.57 -1.65 0.07
CA ARG A 195 -21.69 -2.64 1.15
C ARG A 195 -20.49 -3.57 1.23
N GLU A 196 -19.89 -3.89 0.10
CA GLU A 196 -18.72 -4.77 -0.03
C GLU A 196 -17.50 -4.22 0.68
N SER A 197 -17.43 -2.90 0.90
CA SER A 197 -16.33 -2.24 1.60
C SER A 197 -16.15 -2.74 3.04
N LEU A 198 -17.20 -3.26 3.67
CA LEU A 198 -17.14 -3.85 5.01
C LEU A 198 -16.26 -5.11 5.09
N SER A 199 -15.92 -5.71 3.96
CA SER A 199 -15.01 -6.86 3.90
C SER A 199 -13.53 -6.49 4.09
N TYR A 200 -13.16 -5.23 3.81
CA TYR A 200 -11.78 -4.73 3.87
C TYR A 200 -11.60 -3.41 4.64
N CYS A 201 -12.69 -2.84 5.14
CA CYS A 201 -12.68 -1.63 5.95
C CYS A 201 -13.66 -1.82 7.12
N SER A 202 -13.15 -1.84 8.35
CA SER A 202 -13.98 -2.00 9.54
C SER A 202 -14.90 -0.80 9.75
N GLN A 203 -15.98 -0.98 10.51
CA GLN A 203 -16.88 0.13 10.84
C GLN A 203 -16.13 1.29 11.50
N GLN A 204 -15.19 1.01 12.40
CA GLN A 204 -14.36 2.03 13.04
C GLN A 204 -13.53 2.82 12.02
N MET A 205 -12.99 2.15 11.01
CA MET A 205 -12.26 2.82 9.94
C MET A 205 -13.19 3.63 9.03
N HIS A 206 -14.38 3.11 8.73
CA HIS A 206 -15.41 3.88 8.01
C HIS A 206 -15.75 5.19 8.71
N GLU A 207 -15.92 5.19 10.03
CA GLU A 207 -16.17 6.39 10.82
C GLU A 207 -15.03 7.41 10.67
N LYS A 208 -13.77 6.95 10.74
CA LYS A 208 -12.60 7.82 10.55
C LYS A 208 -12.56 8.46 9.15
N PHE A 209 -12.87 7.71 8.10
CA PHE A 209 -12.97 8.28 6.75
C PHE A 209 -14.15 9.22 6.60
N THR A 210 -15.30 8.88 7.19
CA THR A 210 -16.52 9.70 7.15
C THR A 210 -16.29 11.09 7.73
N HIS A 211 -15.50 11.24 8.79
CA HIS A 211 -15.15 12.56 9.33
C HIS A 211 -14.48 13.45 8.27
N ILE A 212 -13.54 12.91 7.50
CA ILE A 212 -12.88 13.66 6.42
C ILE A 212 -13.89 13.96 5.28
N PHE A 213 -14.72 13.00 4.91
CA PHE A 213 -15.72 13.19 3.85
C PHE A 213 -16.74 14.29 4.17
N ILE A 214 -17.13 14.43 5.44
CA ILE A 214 -18.05 15.48 5.89
C ILE A 214 -17.43 16.87 5.70
N GLU A 215 -16.16 17.05 6.03
CA GLU A 215 -15.45 18.32 5.86
C GLU A 215 -15.37 18.74 4.39
N TYR A 216 -15.24 17.77 3.48
CA TYR A 216 -15.08 17.99 2.04
C TYR A 216 -16.30 17.57 1.21
N LYS A 217 -17.51 17.59 1.79
CA LYS A 217 -18.74 17.14 1.13
C LYS A 217 -19.04 17.88 -0.19
N GLU A 218 -18.60 19.14 -0.33
CA GLU A 218 -18.81 19.92 -1.57
C GLU A 218 -17.94 19.39 -2.73
N LEU A 219 -16.78 18.80 -2.43
CA LEU A 219 -15.96 18.15 -3.44
C LEU A 219 -16.55 16.81 -3.90
N LEU A 220 -17.39 16.17 -3.09
CA LEU A 220 -17.94 14.83 -3.35
C LEU A 220 -19.24 14.85 -4.17
N LYS A 221 -19.79 16.06 -4.44
CA LYS A 221 -20.91 16.27 -5.34
C LYS A 221 -20.45 16.21 -6.80
#